data_9642f90c25c91babfc1bd6363d583d17
#
_entry.id   9642f90c25c91babfc1bd6363d583d17
#
_cell.length_a   1.000
_cell.length_b   1.000
_cell.length_c   1.000
_cell.angle_alpha   90.00
_cell.angle_beta   90.00
_cell.angle_gamma   90.00
#
_symmetry.space_group_name_H-M   'P 1'
#
loop_
_entity.id
_entity.type
_entity.pdbx_description
1 polymer ?
#
loop_
_entity_poly.entity_id
_entity_poly.type
_entity_poly.pdbx_seq_one_letter_code
_entity_poly.pdbx_strand_id
1 'polypeptide(L)'
;MKELEILLTRFWITKEFDRELYFQVKHEIPKFEKFVNDILRYKLIVNEKLIKLEKTPGSCEIFMGIQDFTETLDYEIFCLFLMFLEMKDEGEQFLLSELTEFIETNGEDDVEGNIIDWTVFSHRRSLVRVFKFAEKMYIIKVYEGSSESFLLDKKSEVLYANTGISRYFSISFPYDITRCERSEDFLYLNREEFDLDRGSLRSARVYRRLILSPAVFWSKNDDADYAYIKNQRGIILRNMDQYLNAQFRVHKNGAFVVFDEERQFKTHPNNSGISDIVLFVCREIQKNLDEGKFTKDINDFILVPKTIFESMLLFVKKECSHGFSKEYADMSDKKFYNEVLSYMVEWMFCSVKDESIVLFPSVGLFEGTYKD
;
A
#
# COMPACT_ATOMS: atom_id res chain seq x y z
N MET A 1 -20.48 -0.68 2.64
CA MET A 1 -20.52 -0.80 4.13
C MET A 1 -19.26 -0.16 4.68
N LYS A 2 -19.44 0.90 5.46
CA LYS A 2 -18.34 1.71 6.01
C LYS A 2 -17.37 0.90 6.88
N GLU A 3 -17.87 -0.04 7.65
CA GLU A 3 -17.10 -0.87 8.58
C GLU A 3 -16.16 -1.85 7.84
N LEU A 4 -16.60 -2.42 6.74
CA LEU A 4 -15.73 -3.22 5.87
C LEU A 4 -14.62 -2.38 5.25
N GLU A 5 -14.93 -1.16 4.79
CA GLU A 5 -13.93 -0.23 4.24
C GLU A 5 -12.87 0.11 5.29
N ILE A 6 -13.27 0.34 6.54
CA ILE A 6 -12.36 0.59 7.65
C ILE A 6 -11.42 -0.60 7.87
N LEU A 7 -11.94 -1.84 7.84
CA LEU A 7 -11.11 -3.04 7.97
C LEU A 7 -10.18 -3.25 6.78
N LEU A 8 -10.59 -2.87 5.58
CA LEU A 8 -9.76 -2.95 4.38
C LEU A 8 -8.63 -1.90 4.37
N THR A 9 -8.85 -0.75 5.00
CA THR A 9 -7.87 0.36 5.02
C THR A 9 -6.97 0.35 6.25
N ARG A 10 -7.50 0.00 7.42
CA ARG A 10 -6.71 -0.08 8.64
C ARG A 10 -6.03 -1.45 8.78
N PHE A 11 -4.85 -1.47 9.39
CA PHE A 11 -4.14 -2.72 9.69
C PHE A 11 -4.91 -3.55 10.74
N TRP A 12 -5.34 -2.89 11.82
CA TRP A 12 -6.21 -3.41 12.87
C TRP A 12 -7.02 -2.30 13.54
N ILE A 13 -7.96 -2.68 14.37
CA ILE A 13 -8.73 -1.82 15.26
C ILE A 13 -8.54 -2.36 16.68
N THR A 14 -7.93 -1.58 17.57
CA THR A 14 -7.66 -2.02 18.94
C THR A 14 -8.79 -1.59 19.88
N LYS A 15 -9.21 -2.48 20.75
CA LYS A 15 -10.27 -2.20 21.73
C LYS A 15 -9.87 -1.13 22.73
N GLU A 16 -8.59 -1.04 23.07
CA GLU A 16 -8.09 -0.10 24.07
C GLU A 16 -8.12 1.34 23.56
N PHE A 17 -7.71 1.57 22.31
CA PHE A 17 -7.54 2.90 21.72
C PHE A 17 -8.72 3.34 20.86
N ASP A 18 -9.37 2.38 20.18
CA ASP A 18 -10.51 2.65 19.28
C ASP A 18 -11.78 1.94 19.78
N ARG A 19 -12.10 2.07 21.07
CA ARG A 19 -13.14 1.26 21.72
C ARG A 19 -14.50 1.33 21.04
N GLU A 20 -14.97 2.51 20.69
CA GLU A 20 -16.26 2.68 20.03
C GLU A 20 -16.27 2.02 18.66
N LEU A 21 -15.22 2.29 17.87
CA LEU A 21 -15.05 1.70 16.54
C LEU A 21 -14.94 0.16 16.61
N TYR A 22 -14.21 -0.36 17.60
CA TYR A 22 -14.10 -1.80 17.82
C TYR A 22 -15.48 -2.45 17.97
N PHE A 23 -16.34 -1.91 18.83
CA PHE A 23 -17.68 -2.47 19.04
C PHE A 23 -18.60 -2.24 17.85
N GLN A 24 -18.54 -1.09 17.20
CA GLN A 24 -19.27 -0.80 15.96
C GLN A 24 -18.94 -1.83 14.89
N VAL A 25 -17.66 -2.03 14.58
CA VAL A 25 -17.21 -2.98 13.56
C VAL A 25 -17.56 -4.40 13.96
N LYS A 26 -17.34 -4.80 15.21
CA LYS A 26 -17.69 -6.13 15.72
C LYS A 26 -19.16 -6.47 15.53
N HIS A 27 -20.05 -5.50 15.73
CA HIS A 27 -21.50 -5.67 15.53
C HIS A 27 -21.85 -5.87 14.03
N GLU A 28 -21.13 -5.23 13.13
CA GLU A 28 -21.42 -5.25 11.70
C GLU A 28 -20.76 -6.42 10.93
N ILE A 29 -19.80 -7.12 11.54
CA ILE A 29 -19.09 -8.27 10.92
C ILE A 29 -20.04 -9.27 10.26
N PRO A 30 -21.15 -9.72 10.89
CA PRO A 30 -22.04 -10.73 10.28
C PRO A 30 -22.60 -10.33 8.92
N LYS A 31 -22.66 -9.04 8.60
CA LYS A 31 -23.18 -8.53 7.32
C LYS A 31 -22.21 -8.74 6.16
N PHE A 32 -20.90 -8.83 6.41
CA PHE A 32 -19.87 -8.95 5.39
C PHE A 32 -18.89 -10.12 5.59
N GLU A 33 -19.03 -10.88 6.68
CA GLU A 33 -18.15 -12.01 7.01
C GLU A 33 -18.06 -13.02 5.84
N LYS A 34 -19.20 -13.33 5.22
CA LYS A 34 -19.23 -14.24 4.06
C LYS A 34 -18.42 -13.68 2.87
N PHE A 35 -18.51 -12.38 2.62
CA PHE A 35 -17.73 -11.76 1.55
C PHE A 35 -16.22 -11.85 1.84
N VAL A 36 -15.83 -11.58 3.08
CA VAL A 36 -14.45 -11.63 3.54
C VAL A 36 -13.88 -13.05 3.48
N ASN A 37 -14.61 -14.02 4.03
CA ASN A 37 -14.12 -15.40 4.18
C ASN A 37 -14.20 -16.19 2.86
N ASP A 38 -15.31 -16.11 2.13
CA ASP A 38 -15.56 -16.97 0.96
C ASP A 38 -15.05 -16.36 -0.34
N ILE A 39 -15.18 -15.02 -0.49
CA ILE A 39 -14.84 -14.33 -1.75
C ILE A 39 -13.43 -13.77 -1.69
N LEU A 40 -13.11 -12.99 -0.65
CA LEU A 40 -11.76 -12.44 -0.49
C LEU A 40 -10.78 -13.48 0.06
N ARG A 41 -11.28 -14.51 0.76
CA ARG A 41 -10.47 -15.51 1.45
C ARG A 41 -9.42 -14.87 2.37
N TYR A 42 -9.84 -13.84 3.09
CA TYR A 42 -9.04 -13.24 4.13
C TYR A 42 -9.38 -13.88 5.48
N LYS A 43 -8.39 -14.05 6.30
CA LYS A 43 -8.59 -14.47 7.69
C LYS A 43 -9.00 -13.25 8.51
N LEU A 44 -10.17 -13.34 9.15
CA LEU A 44 -10.67 -12.34 10.08
C LEU A 44 -10.33 -12.77 11.51
N ILE A 45 -9.54 -11.97 12.21
CA ILE A 45 -9.18 -12.16 13.61
C ILE A 45 -10.04 -11.22 14.45
N VAL A 46 -10.84 -11.78 15.36
CA VAL A 46 -11.66 -11.02 16.31
C VAL A 46 -11.42 -11.60 17.70
N ASN A 47 -10.82 -10.84 18.58
CA ASN A 47 -10.56 -11.24 19.96
C ASN A 47 -10.80 -10.08 20.93
N GLU A 48 -10.47 -10.23 22.19
CA GLU A 48 -10.72 -9.20 23.21
C GLU A 48 -9.84 -7.95 23.07
N LYS A 49 -8.75 -8.02 22.31
CA LYS A 49 -7.78 -6.93 22.13
C LYS A 49 -8.00 -6.14 20.85
N LEU A 50 -8.27 -6.84 19.75
CA LEU A 50 -8.33 -6.22 18.41
C LEU A 50 -9.24 -6.95 17.43
N ILE A 51 -9.56 -6.26 16.35
CA ILE A 51 -10.09 -6.82 15.10
C ILE A 51 -9.07 -6.58 14.01
N LYS A 52 -8.63 -7.62 13.33
CA LYS A 52 -7.68 -7.56 12.23
C LYS A 52 -8.18 -8.39 11.05
N LEU A 53 -8.03 -7.83 9.86
CA LEU A 53 -8.18 -8.55 8.61
C LEU A 53 -6.79 -8.84 8.03
N GLU A 54 -6.41 -10.12 7.94
CA GLU A 54 -5.13 -10.52 7.32
C GLU A 54 -5.25 -10.35 5.81
N LYS A 55 -4.81 -9.18 5.32
CA LYS A 55 -4.90 -8.79 3.91
C LYS A 55 -3.68 -9.29 3.15
N THR A 56 -3.84 -10.40 2.44
CA THR A 56 -2.84 -10.86 1.47
C THR A 56 -3.19 -10.29 0.11
N PRO A 57 -2.30 -9.56 -0.58
CA PRO A 57 -2.60 -8.98 -1.88
C PRO A 57 -2.80 -10.05 -2.96
N GLY A 58 -3.45 -9.67 -4.06
CA GLY A 58 -3.60 -10.55 -5.23
C GLY A 58 -2.39 -10.51 -6.17
N SER A 59 -1.59 -9.46 -6.09
CA SER A 59 -0.27 -9.29 -6.73
C SER A 59 0.57 -8.36 -5.86
N CYS A 60 1.89 -8.45 -6.00
CA CYS A 60 2.81 -7.52 -5.35
C CYS A 60 2.88 -6.24 -6.19
N GLU A 61 2.56 -5.10 -5.58
CA GLU A 61 2.58 -3.81 -6.24
C GLU A 61 3.61 -2.89 -5.54
N ILE A 62 4.20 -1.96 -6.29
CA ILE A 62 5.29 -1.08 -5.81
C ILE A 62 4.88 -0.24 -4.60
N PHE A 63 3.59 0.14 -4.51
CA PHE A 63 3.07 0.96 -3.41
C PHE A 63 2.75 0.17 -2.13
N MET A 64 2.90 -1.17 -2.15
CA MET A 64 2.68 -2.01 -0.96
C MET A 64 3.90 -1.98 -0.05
N GLY A 65 3.66 -2.07 1.25
CA GLY A 65 4.69 -2.02 2.29
C GLY A 65 4.33 -1.06 3.41
N ILE A 66 5.23 -0.92 4.37
CA ILE A 66 5.08 0.02 5.48
C ILE A 66 5.53 1.40 4.99
N GLN A 67 4.58 2.32 4.81
CA GLN A 67 4.85 3.66 4.23
C GLN A 67 5.77 4.53 5.09
N ASP A 68 5.82 4.27 6.39
CA ASP A 68 6.72 4.97 7.32
C ASP A 68 8.19 4.52 7.18
N PHE A 69 8.46 3.38 6.51
CA PHE A 69 9.79 2.81 6.31
C PHE A 69 10.38 3.24 4.96
N THR A 70 11.60 3.72 4.99
CA THR A 70 12.30 4.25 3.80
C THR A 70 13.53 3.45 3.41
N GLU A 71 14.04 2.61 4.31
CA GLU A 71 15.26 1.83 4.14
C GLU A 71 14.98 0.35 4.43
N THR A 72 15.74 -0.54 3.82
CA THR A 72 15.67 -1.98 4.11
C THR A 72 15.98 -2.26 5.58
N LEU A 73 16.93 -1.52 6.15
CA LEU A 73 17.30 -1.58 7.55
C LEU A 73 16.12 -1.34 8.50
N ASP A 74 15.12 -0.54 8.13
CA ASP A 74 13.92 -0.32 8.94
C ASP A 74 13.13 -1.63 9.15
N TYR A 75 13.03 -2.44 8.09
CA TYR A 75 12.34 -3.75 8.16
C TYR A 75 13.14 -4.75 8.98
N GLU A 76 14.46 -4.77 8.84
CA GLU A 76 15.36 -5.64 9.61
C GLU A 76 15.26 -5.33 11.10
N ILE A 77 15.45 -4.06 11.47
CA ILE A 77 15.29 -3.60 12.87
C ILE A 77 13.90 -3.93 13.40
N PHE A 78 12.85 -3.76 12.57
CA PHE A 78 11.49 -4.08 12.99
C PHE A 78 11.27 -5.57 13.23
N CYS A 79 11.85 -6.45 12.41
CA CYS A 79 11.81 -7.90 12.65
C CYS A 79 12.50 -8.27 13.97
N LEU A 80 13.70 -7.76 14.21
CA LEU A 80 14.43 -7.97 15.47
C LEU A 80 13.66 -7.42 16.68
N PHE A 81 13.03 -6.26 16.52
CA PHE A 81 12.16 -5.67 17.52
C PHE A 81 10.94 -6.56 17.86
N LEU A 82 10.27 -7.13 16.86
CA LEU A 82 9.18 -8.07 17.10
C LEU A 82 9.66 -9.33 17.80
N MET A 83 10.85 -9.87 17.44
CA MET A 83 11.48 -10.99 18.14
C MET A 83 11.77 -10.66 19.61
N PHE A 84 12.29 -9.47 19.90
CA PHE A 84 12.49 -9.00 21.26
C PHE A 84 11.19 -8.95 22.08
N LEU A 85 10.11 -8.43 21.48
CA LEU A 85 8.81 -8.35 22.13
C LEU A 85 8.16 -9.71 22.40
N GLU A 86 8.46 -10.76 21.62
CA GLU A 86 7.98 -12.13 21.88
C GLU A 86 8.60 -12.73 23.16
N MET A 87 9.75 -12.22 23.63
CA MET A 87 10.38 -12.62 24.89
C MET A 87 9.84 -11.86 26.09
N LYS A 88 9.01 -10.85 25.89
CA LYS A 88 8.46 -9.97 26.94
C LYS A 88 6.98 -10.28 27.18
N ASP A 89 6.61 -10.35 28.45
CA ASP A 89 5.20 -10.49 28.83
C ASP A 89 4.39 -9.22 28.50
N GLU A 90 3.09 -9.38 28.40
CA GLU A 90 2.19 -8.26 28.23
C GLU A 90 2.23 -7.32 29.44
N GLY A 91 2.40 -6.03 29.18
CA GLY A 91 2.59 -5.00 30.20
C GLY A 91 4.00 -4.95 30.78
N GLU A 92 4.89 -5.86 30.41
CA GLU A 92 6.28 -5.81 30.82
C GLU A 92 6.96 -4.56 30.27
N GLN A 93 7.68 -3.87 31.15
CA GLN A 93 8.43 -2.68 30.79
C GLN A 93 9.85 -3.04 30.37
N PHE A 94 10.41 -2.26 29.47
CA PHE A 94 11.81 -2.40 29.04
C PHE A 94 12.41 -1.04 28.68
N LEU A 95 13.72 -0.96 28.79
CA LEU A 95 14.49 0.23 28.41
C LEU A 95 14.93 0.15 26.94
N LEU A 96 15.14 1.32 26.34
CA LEU A 96 15.69 1.43 25.00
C LEU A 96 17.03 0.71 24.88
N SER A 97 17.90 0.81 25.91
CA SER A 97 19.18 0.13 25.95
C SER A 97 19.08 -1.39 25.87
N GLU A 98 18.09 -2.01 26.53
CA GLU A 98 17.86 -3.46 26.44
C GLU A 98 17.60 -3.92 25.00
N LEU A 99 16.78 -3.15 24.27
CA LEU A 99 16.48 -3.48 22.88
C LEU A 99 17.68 -3.23 21.96
N THR A 100 18.40 -2.11 22.13
CA THR A 100 19.58 -1.82 21.30
C THR A 100 20.66 -2.86 21.47
N GLU A 101 20.90 -3.34 22.70
CA GLU A 101 21.82 -4.45 22.99
C GLU A 101 21.34 -5.77 22.34
N PHE A 102 20.03 -6.04 22.41
CA PHE A 102 19.46 -7.21 21.76
C PHE A 102 19.67 -7.17 20.24
N ILE A 103 19.42 -6.01 19.60
CA ILE A 103 19.59 -5.85 18.15
C ILE A 103 21.08 -6.00 17.76
N GLU A 104 22.01 -5.40 18.52
CA GLU A 104 23.44 -5.56 18.27
C GLU A 104 23.90 -7.03 18.39
N THR A 105 23.28 -7.80 19.27
CA THR A 105 23.66 -9.19 19.53
C THR A 105 23.06 -10.16 18.51
N ASN A 106 21.86 -9.88 18.01
CA ASN A 106 21.08 -10.81 17.17
C ASN A 106 20.95 -10.33 15.71
N GLY A 107 21.37 -9.10 15.40
CA GLY A 107 21.47 -8.64 14.01
C GLY A 107 22.56 -9.43 13.30
N GLU A 108 22.23 -10.01 12.17
CA GLU A 108 23.23 -10.62 11.28
C GLU A 108 23.92 -9.52 10.47
N ASP A 109 25.15 -9.79 10.01
CA ASP A 109 25.78 -8.94 9.00
C ASP A 109 24.85 -8.87 7.79
N ASP A 110 24.55 -7.67 7.31
CA ASP A 110 23.79 -7.53 6.09
C ASP A 110 24.52 -8.19 4.89
N VAL A 111 23.87 -8.26 3.73
CA VAL A 111 24.46 -8.87 2.50
C VAL A 111 25.79 -8.22 2.10
N GLU A 112 26.07 -7.02 2.62
CA GLU A 112 27.32 -6.28 2.40
C GLU A 112 28.30 -6.43 3.58
N GLY A 113 27.95 -7.17 4.64
CA GLY A 113 28.78 -7.37 5.86
C GLY A 113 28.73 -6.17 6.83
N ASN A 114 27.70 -5.33 6.76
CA ASN A 114 27.56 -4.21 7.68
C ASN A 114 26.83 -4.63 8.95
N ILE A 115 27.43 -4.34 10.09
CA ILE A 115 26.83 -4.55 11.41
C ILE A 115 26.03 -3.31 11.79
N ILE A 116 24.89 -3.49 12.48
CA ILE A 116 24.13 -2.37 13.03
C ILE A 116 24.97 -1.69 14.12
N ASP A 117 25.32 -0.42 13.90
CA ASP A 117 26.14 0.40 14.79
C ASP A 117 25.40 1.69 15.16
N TRP A 118 25.10 1.86 16.44
CA TRP A 118 24.39 3.04 16.94
C TRP A 118 25.25 4.31 17.00
N THR A 119 26.54 4.25 16.66
CA THR A 119 27.34 5.45 16.42
C THR A 119 26.99 6.12 15.10
N VAL A 120 26.48 5.34 14.14
CA VAL A 120 26.04 5.78 12.83
C VAL A 120 24.66 6.45 12.90
N PHE A 121 24.57 7.70 12.46
CA PHE A 121 23.33 8.49 12.56
C PHE A 121 22.16 7.87 11.75
N SER A 122 22.42 7.32 10.56
CA SER A 122 21.40 6.67 9.74
C SER A 122 20.77 5.47 10.46
N HIS A 123 21.55 4.65 11.17
CA HIS A 123 21.05 3.50 11.93
C HIS A 123 20.14 3.94 13.08
N ARG A 124 20.52 4.99 13.84
CA ARG A 124 19.65 5.57 14.87
C ARG A 124 18.34 6.12 14.27
N ARG A 125 18.43 6.73 13.09
CA ARG A 125 17.26 7.25 12.39
C ARG A 125 16.29 6.13 11.96
N SER A 126 16.82 5.00 11.50
CA SER A 126 16.03 3.79 11.21
C SER A 126 15.33 3.27 12.46
N LEU A 127 16.04 3.12 13.57
CA LEU A 127 15.44 2.69 14.85
C LEU A 127 14.31 3.63 15.30
N VAL A 128 14.51 4.95 15.22
CA VAL A 128 13.48 5.92 15.62
C VAL A 128 12.26 5.85 14.69
N ARG A 129 12.43 5.59 13.39
CA ARG A 129 11.27 5.33 12.48
C ARG A 129 10.49 4.10 12.91
N VAL A 130 11.18 3.01 13.25
CA VAL A 130 10.57 1.78 13.75
C VAL A 130 9.80 2.02 15.04
N PHE A 131 10.35 2.74 16.00
CA PHE A 131 9.64 3.07 17.24
C PHE A 131 8.40 3.92 17.00
N LYS A 132 8.51 4.98 16.19
CA LYS A 132 7.36 5.81 15.83
C LYS A 132 6.25 5.00 15.17
N PHE A 133 6.63 4.08 14.30
CA PHE A 133 5.68 3.16 13.69
C PHE A 133 5.05 2.23 14.74
N ALA A 134 5.86 1.64 15.62
CA ALA A 134 5.37 0.74 16.67
C ALA A 134 4.44 1.45 17.68
N GLU A 135 4.75 2.70 18.06
CA GLU A 135 3.89 3.55 18.88
C GLU A 135 2.56 3.87 18.15
N LYS A 136 2.63 4.30 16.88
CA LYS A 136 1.47 4.58 16.03
C LYS A 136 0.57 3.36 15.88
N MET A 137 1.16 2.17 15.81
CA MET A 137 0.45 0.89 15.71
C MET A 137 0.03 0.33 17.06
N TYR A 138 0.33 1.02 18.17
CA TYR A 138 0.06 0.59 19.55
C TYR A 138 0.73 -0.75 19.95
N ILE A 139 1.79 -1.12 19.26
CA ILE A 139 2.60 -2.30 19.60
C ILE A 139 3.30 -2.10 20.94
N ILE A 140 3.72 -0.87 21.21
CA ILE A 140 4.31 -0.43 22.47
C ILE A 140 3.63 0.84 22.98
N LYS A 141 3.80 1.08 24.29
CA LYS A 141 3.48 2.35 24.96
C LYS A 141 4.73 2.99 25.48
N VAL A 142 4.87 4.30 25.30
CA VAL A 142 5.90 5.09 25.98
C VAL A 142 5.42 5.47 27.36
N TYR A 143 6.22 5.20 28.39
CA TYR A 143 5.99 5.61 29.78
C TYR A 143 6.79 6.85 30.14
N GLU A 144 8.07 6.89 29.73
CA GLU A 144 8.96 8.00 30.04
C GLU A 144 9.96 8.21 28.90
N GLY A 145 10.28 9.46 28.58
CA GLY A 145 11.22 9.83 27.53
C GLY A 145 10.60 10.02 26.16
N SER A 146 11.43 10.10 25.15
CA SER A 146 11.04 10.22 23.72
C SER A 146 12.04 9.47 22.85
N SER A 147 11.52 8.66 21.92
CA SER A 147 12.33 7.93 20.92
C SER A 147 13.25 8.88 20.13
N GLU A 148 12.84 10.13 19.94
CA GLU A 148 13.62 11.13 19.20
C GLU A 148 14.92 11.55 19.92
N SER A 149 14.97 11.47 21.25
CA SER A 149 16.17 11.82 22.01
C SER A 149 17.38 10.96 21.63
N PHE A 150 17.15 9.71 21.22
CA PHE A 150 18.19 8.80 20.76
C PHE A 150 18.90 9.26 19.47
N LEU A 151 18.26 10.09 18.67
CA LEU A 151 18.90 10.69 17.48
C LEU A 151 20.07 11.59 17.86
N LEU A 152 19.91 12.34 18.98
CA LEU A 152 20.87 13.32 19.43
C LEU A 152 21.92 12.70 20.36
N ASP A 153 21.47 11.81 21.23
CA ASP A 153 22.33 11.14 22.20
C ASP A 153 22.01 9.65 22.30
N LYS A 154 22.95 8.80 21.87
CA LYS A 154 22.83 7.35 21.92
C LYS A 154 22.73 6.77 23.34
N LYS A 155 22.98 7.58 24.39
CA LYS A 155 22.82 7.21 25.79
C LYS A 155 21.47 7.60 26.37
N SER A 156 20.61 8.23 25.56
CA SER A 156 19.26 8.57 26.00
C SER A 156 18.46 7.32 26.28
N GLU A 157 17.86 7.28 27.47
CA GLU A 157 16.97 6.19 27.86
C GLU A 157 15.52 6.57 27.65
N VAL A 158 14.74 5.58 27.24
CA VAL A 158 13.29 5.68 27.09
C VAL A 158 12.68 4.42 27.68
N LEU A 159 11.64 4.59 28.47
CA LEU A 159 10.93 3.48 29.10
C LEU A 159 9.67 3.15 28.28
N TYR A 160 9.60 1.94 27.79
CA TYR A 160 8.47 1.40 27.02
C TYR A 160 7.78 0.26 27.79
N ALA A 161 6.57 -0.08 27.36
CA ALA A 161 5.92 -1.33 27.73
C ALA A 161 5.37 -2.07 26.52
N ASN A 162 5.47 -3.40 26.56
CA ASN A 162 4.87 -4.30 25.57
C ASN A 162 3.34 -4.36 25.75
N THR A 163 2.56 -4.05 24.72
CA THR A 163 1.09 -4.15 24.77
C THR A 163 0.57 -5.56 24.53
N GLY A 164 1.45 -6.47 24.08
CA GLY A 164 1.13 -7.85 23.74
C GLY A 164 0.33 -8.01 22.46
N ILE A 165 0.22 -6.96 21.62
CA ILE A 165 -0.44 -7.08 20.30
C ILE A 165 0.56 -7.36 19.17
N SER A 166 1.87 -7.27 19.41
CA SER A 166 2.95 -7.61 18.47
C SER A 166 2.75 -8.97 17.80
N ARG A 167 2.34 -9.97 18.56
CA ARG A 167 2.03 -11.34 18.09
C ARG A 167 0.99 -11.41 16.97
N TYR A 168 0.15 -10.39 16.84
CA TYR A 168 -0.85 -10.30 15.75
C TYR A 168 -0.33 -9.55 14.55
N PHE A 169 0.89 -9.01 14.58
CA PHE A 169 1.45 -8.29 13.46
C PHE A 169 1.84 -9.24 12.32
N SER A 170 2.57 -10.28 12.63
CA SER A 170 3.00 -11.28 11.67
C SER A 170 1.84 -12.14 11.19
N ILE A 171 1.96 -12.65 9.96
CA ILE A 171 1.11 -13.71 9.42
C ILE A 171 1.84 -15.03 9.65
N SER A 172 1.14 -16.01 10.22
CA SER A 172 1.68 -17.35 10.33
C SER A 172 1.64 -18.05 8.98
N PHE A 173 2.80 -18.45 8.47
CA PHE A 173 2.91 -19.27 7.26
C PHE A 173 2.98 -20.75 7.65
N PRO A 174 2.13 -21.61 7.09
CA PRO A 174 2.19 -23.07 7.35
C PRO A 174 3.35 -23.77 6.62
N TYR A 175 4.11 -23.02 5.83
CA TYR A 175 5.20 -23.53 4.98
C TYR A 175 6.53 -22.91 5.34
N ASP A 176 7.59 -23.58 4.91
CA ASP A 176 8.97 -23.12 5.01
C ASP A 176 9.20 -21.92 4.07
N ILE A 177 9.19 -20.73 4.63
CA ILE A 177 9.36 -19.46 3.89
C ILE A 177 10.79 -19.24 3.43
N THR A 178 11.78 -20.00 3.95
CA THR A 178 13.19 -19.89 3.53
C THR A 178 13.41 -20.33 2.08
N ARG A 179 12.42 -20.98 1.47
CA ARG A 179 12.43 -21.38 0.06
C ARG A 179 11.93 -20.30 -0.91
N CYS A 180 11.43 -19.18 -0.38
CA CYS A 180 10.97 -18.09 -1.21
C CYS A 180 12.14 -17.23 -1.64
N GLU A 181 12.31 -17.05 -2.96
CA GLU A 181 13.35 -16.20 -3.54
C GLU A 181 12.81 -14.82 -3.94
N ARG A 182 11.49 -14.71 -4.16
CA ARG A 182 10.81 -13.49 -4.62
C ARG A 182 9.54 -13.26 -3.87
N SER A 183 9.11 -12.00 -3.83
CA SER A 183 7.85 -11.59 -3.17
C SER A 183 6.61 -12.32 -3.72
N GLU A 184 6.61 -12.64 -5.02
CA GLU A 184 5.53 -13.40 -5.65
C GLU A 184 5.40 -14.83 -5.10
N ASP A 185 6.48 -15.41 -4.61
CA ASP A 185 6.47 -16.78 -4.07
C ASP A 185 5.58 -16.85 -2.82
N PHE A 186 5.53 -15.79 -2.01
CA PHE A 186 4.63 -15.70 -0.85
C PHE A 186 3.14 -15.70 -1.22
N LEU A 187 2.77 -15.26 -2.41
CA LEU A 187 1.39 -15.31 -2.91
C LEU A 187 0.94 -16.75 -3.25
N TYR A 188 1.90 -17.68 -3.37
CA TYR A 188 1.70 -19.02 -3.84
C TYR A 188 2.09 -20.11 -2.83
N LEU A 189 2.47 -19.73 -1.60
CA LEU A 189 2.86 -20.69 -0.55
C LEU A 189 1.76 -21.71 -0.20
N ASN A 190 0.50 -21.37 -0.45
CA ASN A 190 -0.64 -22.26 -0.20
C ASN A 190 -1.01 -23.18 -1.39
N ARG A 191 -0.11 -23.45 -2.34
CA ARG A 191 -0.47 -24.19 -3.57
C ARG A 191 -0.88 -25.64 -3.34
N GLU A 192 -0.34 -26.35 -2.35
CA GLU A 192 -0.61 -27.78 -2.17
C GLU A 192 -2.05 -28.09 -1.70
N GLU A 193 -2.67 -27.22 -0.90
CA GLU A 193 -4.10 -27.33 -0.59
C GLU A 193 -5.02 -26.97 -1.76
N PHE A 194 -4.49 -26.36 -2.81
CA PHE A 194 -5.18 -25.60 -3.82
C PHE A 194 -5.32 -26.27 -5.18
N ASP A 195 -4.73 -27.41 -5.39
CA ASP A 195 -4.94 -28.18 -6.64
C ASP A 195 -6.40 -28.61 -6.82
N LEU A 196 -7.17 -28.67 -5.72
CA LEU A 196 -8.58 -29.03 -5.74
C LEU A 196 -9.54 -27.86 -6.02
N ASP A 197 -9.12 -26.61 -5.85
CA ASP A 197 -10.01 -25.45 -6.03
C ASP A 197 -9.34 -24.24 -6.73
N ARG A 198 -8.80 -24.48 -7.92
CA ARG A 198 -8.18 -23.43 -8.76
C ARG A 198 -9.13 -22.28 -9.08
N GLY A 199 -10.44 -22.52 -9.08
CA GLY A 199 -11.45 -21.51 -9.40
C GLY A 199 -11.61 -20.46 -8.28
N SER A 200 -11.67 -20.89 -7.02
CA SER A 200 -11.87 -20.00 -5.89
C SER A 200 -10.66 -19.14 -5.58
N LEU A 201 -9.46 -19.66 -5.82
CA LEU A 201 -8.22 -18.89 -5.67
C LEU A 201 -8.10 -17.77 -6.70
N ARG A 202 -8.43 -18.08 -7.96
CA ARG A 202 -8.47 -17.07 -9.01
C ARG A 202 -9.49 -16.00 -8.67
N SER A 203 -10.66 -16.41 -8.20
CA SER A 203 -11.69 -15.49 -7.71
C SER A 203 -11.12 -14.56 -6.65
N ALA A 204 -10.56 -15.11 -5.58
CA ALA A 204 -9.99 -14.32 -4.48
C ALA A 204 -8.88 -13.37 -4.97
N ARG A 205 -7.96 -13.86 -5.80
CA ARG A 205 -6.90 -13.03 -6.40
C ARG A 205 -7.46 -11.85 -7.19
N VAL A 206 -8.45 -12.10 -8.05
CA VAL A 206 -9.08 -11.04 -8.85
C VAL A 206 -9.77 -10.02 -7.95
N TYR A 207 -10.59 -10.46 -6.98
CA TYR A 207 -11.26 -9.54 -6.06
C TYR A 207 -10.27 -8.72 -5.22
N ARG A 208 -9.20 -9.34 -4.71
CA ARG A 208 -8.15 -8.66 -3.96
C ARG A 208 -7.46 -7.57 -4.80
N ARG A 209 -7.10 -7.90 -6.05
CA ARG A 209 -6.53 -6.91 -6.98
C ARG A 209 -7.50 -5.78 -7.28
N LEU A 210 -8.76 -6.06 -7.55
CA LEU A 210 -9.77 -5.03 -7.82
C LEU A 210 -10.03 -4.09 -6.64
N ILE A 211 -9.87 -4.56 -5.40
CA ILE A 211 -10.15 -3.77 -4.18
C ILE A 211 -8.90 -3.05 -3.68
N LEU A 212 -7.73 -3.68 -3.78
CA LEU A 212 -6.50 -3.16 -3.17
C LEU A 212 -5.56 -2.47 -4.17
N SER A 213 -5.87 -2.51 -5.47
CA SER A 213 -5.08 -1.81 -6.50
C SER A 213 -5.95 -0.80 -7.24
N PRO A 214 -5.40 0.32 -7.71
CA PRO A 214 -6.14 1.34 -8.45
C PRO A 214 -6.78 0.80 -9.73
N ALA A 215 -6.14 -0.19 -10.35
CA ALA A 215 -6.59 -0.81 -11.60
C ALA A 215 -6.10 -2.25 -11.72
N VAL A 216 -6.75 -3.05 -12.54
CA VAL A 216 -6.28 -4.36 -12.98
C VAL A 216 -6.12 -4.32 -14.49
N PHE A 217 -4.90 -4.39 -15.00
CA PHE A 217 -4.58 -4.41 -16.42
C PHE A 217 -4.21 -5.81 -16.90
N TRP A 218 -4.47 -6.08 -18.18
CA TRP A 218 -4.03 -7.27 -18.90
C TRP A 218 -3.58 -6.88 -20.31
N SER A 219 -2.53 -7.56 -20.78
CA SER A 219 -1.95 -7.31 -22.11
C SER A 219 -2.30 -8.40 -23.14
N LYS A 220 -2.87 -9.52 -22.67
CA LYS A 220 -3.19 -10.68 -23.53
C LYS A 220 -4.61 -11.14 -23.28
N ASN A 221 -5.30 -11.54 -24.36
CA ASN A 221 -6.66 -12.08 -24.28
C ASN A 221 -6.74 -13.49 -23.66
N ASP A 222 -5.61 -14.18 -23.51
CA ASP A 222 -5.48 -15.50 -22.86
C ASP A 222 -5.17 -15.43 -21.37
N ASP A 223 -5.14 -14.21 -20.78
CA ASP A 223 -5.01 -14.01 -19.35
C ASP A 223 -6.21 -14.64 -18.61
N ALA A 224 -5.90 -15.54 -17.68
CA ALA A 224 -6.91 -16.27 -16.94
C ALA A 224 -7.73 -15.38 -15.99
N ASP A 225 -7.15 -14.28 -15.47
CA ASP A 225 -7.86 -13.30 -14.64
C ASP A 225 -8.81 -12.46 -15.49
N TYR A 226 -8.38 -12.08 -16.72
CA TYR A 226 -9.25 -11.42 -17.67
C TYR A 226 -10.45 -12.30 -18.04
N ALA A 227 -10.22 -13.57 -18.38
CA ALA A 227 -11.30 -14.51 -18.68
C ALA A 227 -12.29 -14.64 -17.52
N TYR A 228 -11.80 -14.67 -16.28
CA TYR A 228 -12.64 -14.67 -15.08
C TYR A 228 -13.45 -13.38 -14.95
N ILE A 229 -12.80 -12.21 -15.06
CA ILE A 229 -13.47 -10.90 -15.00
C ILE A 229 -14.58 -10.80 -16.04
N LYS A 230 -14.31 -11.20 -17.28
CA LYS A 230 -15.27 -11.17 -18.39
C LYS A 230 -16.47 -12.06 -18.11
N ASN A 231 -16.23 -13.30 -17.70
CA ASN A 231 -17.28 -14.31 -17.51
C ASN A 231 -18.11 -14.05 -16.23
N GLN A 232 -17.51 -13.45 -15.20
CA GLN A 232 -18.13 -13.20 -13.90
C GLN A 232 -18.51 -11.73 -13.67
N ARG A 233 -18.46 -10.89 -14.72
CA ARG A 233 -18.68 -9.44 -14.64
C ARG A 233 -19.94 -9.07 -13.85
N GLY A 234 -21.07 -9.76 -14.09
CA GLY A 234 -22.33 -9.46 -13.40
C GLY A 234 -22.32 -9.82 -11.90
N ILE A 235 -21.56 -10.85 -11.51
CA ILE A 235 -21.40 -11.24 -10.10
C ILE A 235 -20.47 -10.26 -9.41
N ILE A 236 -19.34 -9.89 -10.05
CA ILE A 236 -18.40 -8.92 -9.51
C ILE A 236 -19.09 -7.58 -9.28
N LEU A 237 -19.85 -7.10 -10.28
CA LEU A 237 -20.61 -5.84 -10.18
C LEU A 237 -21.55 -5.85 -8.97
N ARG A 238 -22.35 -6.91 -8.80
CA ARG A 238 -23.28 -7.02 -7.66
C ARG A 238 -22.54 -7.04 -6.32
N ASN A 239 -21.43 -7.75 -6.23
CA ASN A 239 -20.65 -7.81 -5.00
C ASN A 239 -20.00 -6.45 -4.65
N MET A 240 -19.45 -5.74 -5.66
CA MET A 240 -18.87 -4.41 -5.46
C MET A 240 -19.94 -3.40 -5.01
N ASP A 241 -21.12 -3.42 -5.65
CA ASP A 241 -22.24 -2.59 -5.24
C ASP A 241 -22.72 -2.94 -3.82
N GLN A 242 -23.01 -4.21 -3.56
CA GLN A 242 -23.58 -4.70 -2.28
C GLN A 242 -22.66 -4.42 -1.08
N TYR A 243 -21.36 -4.73 -1.21
CA TYR A 243 -20.43 -4.71 -0.07
C TYR A 243 -19.63 -3.42 0.04
N LEU A 244 -19.35 -2.76 -1.08
CA LEU A 244 -18.52 -1.55 -1.12
C LEU A 244 -19.29 -0.32 -1.63
N ASN A 245 -20.53 -0.48 -2.10
CA ASN A 245 -21.30 0.59 -2.76
C ASN A 245 -20.43 1.28 -3.84
N ALA A 246 -19.83 0.47 -4.70
CA ALA A 246 -18.87 0.86 -5.71
C ALA A 246 -19.30 0.38 -7.09
N GLN A 247 -19.01 1.20 -8.10
CA GLN A 247 -19.22 0.83 -9.50
C GLN A 247 -18.06 -0.01 -10.01
N PHE A 248 -18.38 -1.08 -10.71
CA PHE A 248 -17.39 -1.92 -11.39
C PHE A 248 -17.40 -1.64 -12.88
N ARG A 249 -16.30 -1.14 -13.41
CA ARG A 249 -16.13 -0.80 -14.83
C ARG A 249 -15.09 -1.69 -15.47
N VAL A 250 -15.44 -2.25 -16.63
CA VAL A 250 -14.53 -3.10 -17.43
C VAL A 250 -14.37 -2.47 -18.80
N HIS A 251 -13.13 -2.23 -19.17
CA HIS A 251 -12.70 -1.75 -20.47
C HIS A 251 -11.96 -2.87 -21.23
N LYS A 252 -11.52 -2.59 -22.45
CA LYS A 252 -10.84 -3.56 -23.32
C LYS A 252 -9.63 -4.22 -22.62
N ASN A 253 -8.80 -3.45 -21.94
CA ASN A 253 -7.54 -3.91 -21.35
C ASN A 253 -7.39 -3.60 -19.87
N GLY A 254 -8.48 -3.27 -19.17
CA GLY A 254 -8.45 -2.97 -17.75
C GLY A 254 -9.82 -3.05 -17.09
N ALA A 255 -9.80 -3.23 -15.77
CA ALA A 255 -10.97 -3.19 -14.91
C ALA A 255 -10.69 -2.27 -13.71
N PHE A 256 -11.72 -1.54 -13.30
CA PHE A 256 -11.65 -0.50 -12.28
C PHE A 256 -12.82 -0.61 -11.33
N VAL A 257 -12.55 -0.32 -10.04
CA VAL A 257 -13.58 -0.10 -9.03
C VAL A 257 -13.61 1.41 -8.75
N VAL A 258 -14.77 2.02 -8.98
CA VAL A 258 -14.96 3.47 -8.88
C VAL A 258 -15.96 3.77 -7.78
N PHE A 259 -15.65 4.71 -6.91
CA PHE A 259 -16.52 5.19 -5.86
C PHE A 259 -17.13 6.54 -6.26
N ASP A 260 -18.42 6.71 -6.00
CA ASP A 260 -19.15 7.96 -6.35
C ASP A 260 -18.96 9.06 -5.29
N GLU A 261 -18.48 8.70 -4.09
CA GLU A 261 -18.34 9.60 -2.96
C GLU A 261 -16.97 9.42 -2.31
N GLU A 262 -16.52 10.40 -1.51
CA GLU A 262 -15.34 10.29 -0.68
C GLU A 262 -15.47 9.13 0.34
N ARG A 263 -14.44 8.30 0.43
CA ARG A 263 -14.42 7.05 1.19
C ARG A 263 -13.27 7.00 2.18
N GLN A 264 -13.25 5.93 2.97
CA GLN A 264 -12.10 5.60 3.83
C GLN A 264 -10.88 5.15 3.01
N PHE A 265 -11.08 4.66 1.80
CA PHE A 265 -10.00 4.37 0.87
C PHE A 265 -9.32 5.65 0.40
N LYS A 266 -8.01 5.58 0.17
CA LYS A 266 -7.37 6.58 -0.68
C LYS A 266 -7.94 6.43 -2.09
N THR A 267 -8.38 7.51 -2.69
CA THR A 267 -8.97 7.55 -4.03
C THR A 267 -8.22 8.52 -4.92
N HIS A 268 -8.34 8.36 -6.23
CA HIS A 268 -7.98 9.37 -7.20
C HIS A 268 -9.24 9.66 -8.07
N PRO A 269 -9.59 10.94 -8.27
CA PRO A 269 -9.00 12.14 -7.66
C PRO A 269 -9.27 12.24 -6.15
N ASN A 270 -8.44 13.04 -5.47
CA ASN A 270 -8.57 13.36 -4.05
C ASN A 270 -8.23 14.84 -3.81
N ASN A 271 -8.36 15.31 -2.56
CA ASN A 271 -8.16 16.71 -2.19
C ASN A 271 -6.68 17.14 -2.08
N SER A 272 -5.74 16.42 -2.71
CA SER A 272 -4.32 16.81 -2.72
C SER A 272 -3.96 17.57 -4.00
N GLY A 273 -3.08 18.57 -3.88
CA GLY A 273 -2.64 19.36 -5.02
C GLY A 273 -1.99 18.53 -6.13
N ILE A 274 -1.30 17.43 -5.80
CA ILE A 274 -0.72 16.55 -6.80
C ILE A 274 -1.78 15.75 -7.58
N SER A 275 -2.90 15.41 -6.92
CA SER A 275 -4.04 14.77 -7.59
C SER A 275 -4.61 15.69 -8.67
N ASP A 276 -4.79 16.98 -8.35
CA ASP A 276 -5.28 17.97 -9.31
C ASP A 276 -4.29 18.15 -10.48
N ILE A 277 -2.99 18.20 -10.20
CA ILE A 277 -1.95 18.29 -11.24
C ILE A 277 -2.06 17.10 -12.21
N VAL A 278 -2.23 15.89 -11.68
CA VAL A 278 -2.33 14.68 -12.53
C VAL A 278 -3.58 14.69 -13.40
N LEU A 279 -4.69 15.31 -12.98
CA LEU A 279 -5.85 15.52 -13.85
C LEU A 279 -5.51 16.38 -15.08
N PHE A 280 -4.71 17.45 -14.89
CA PHE A 280 -4.22 18.27 -16.03
C PHE A 280 -3.23 17.52 -16.92
N VAL A 281 -2.37 16.67 -16.32
CA VAL A 281 -1.48 15.78 -17.07
C VAL A 281 -2.28 14.80 -17.92
N CYS A 282 -3.31 14.17 -17.38
CA CYS A 282 -4.20 13.28 -18.13
C CYS A 282 -4.85 14.00 -19.31
N ARG A 283 -5.34 15.25 -19.13
CA ARG A 283 -5.88 16.08 -20.21
C ARG A 283 -4.85 16.34 -21.30
N GLU A 284 -3.61 16.69 -20.95
CA GLU A 284 -2.57 16.95 -21.94
C GLU A 284 -2.17 15.67 -22.69
N ILE A 285 -2.17 14.51 -22.03
CA ILE A 285 -1.97 13.21 -22.68
C ILE A 285 -3.07 12.96 -23.71
N GLN A 286 -4.36 13.19 -23.36
CA GLN A 286 -5.48 13.03 -24.29
C GLN A 286 -5.34 13.96 -25.51
N LYS A 287 -5.00 15.24 -25.27
CA LYS A 287 -4.76 16.20 -26.34
C LYS A 287 -3.65 15.75 -27.28
N ASN A 288 -2.53 15.26 -26.77
CA ASN A 288 -1.43 14.73 -27.60
C ASN A 288 -1.84 13.48 -28.40
N LEU A 289 -2.78 12.67 -27.89
CA LEU A 289 -3.38 11.58 -28.65
C LEU A 289 -4.26 12.08 -29.78
N ASP A 290 -5.14 13.04 -29.51
CA ASP A 290 -6.06 13.62 -30.50
C ASP A 290 -5.30 14.35 -31.62
N GLU A 291 -4.18 15.00 -31.29
CA GLU A 291 -3.29 15.65 -32.24
C GLU A 291 -2.37 14.65 -33.00
N GLY A 292 -2.43 13.36 -32.67
CA GLY A 292 -1.61 12.32 -33.32
C GLY A 292 -0.14 12.32 -32.95
N LYS A 293 0.25 13.08 -31.90
CA LYS A 293 1.63 13.10 -31.37
C LYS A 293 1.97 11.83 -30.60
N PHE A 294 0.97 11.27 -29.91
CA PHE A 294 1.05 9.98 -29.24
C PHE A 294 0.22 8.94 -30.00
N THR A 295 0.67 7.69 -29.94
CA THR A 295 -0.04 6.55 -30.55
C THR A 295 -0.23 5.45 -29.52
N LYS A 296 -1.44 4.86 -29.53
CA LYS A 296 -1.76 3.69 -28.71
C LYS A 296 -1.29 2.42 -29.40
N ASP A 297 -0.76 1.49 -28.62
CA ASP A 297 -0.54 0.12 -29.10
C ASP A 297 -1.87 -0.66 -29.18
N ILE A 298 -1.79 -1.94 -29.57
CA ILE A 298 -2.96 -2.83 -29.68
C ILE A 298 -3.69 -3.03 -28.34
N ASN A 299 -3.03 -2.78 -27.22
CA ASN A 299 -3.54 -2.91 -25.85
C ASN A 299 -3.90 -1.57 -25.21
N ASP A 300 -3.97 -0.48 -26.00
CA ASP A 300 -4.22 0.89 -25.57
C ASP A 300 -3.15 1.48 -24.63
N PHE A 301 -1.94 0.87 -24.56
CA PHE A 301 -0.80 1.47 -23.90
C PHE A 301 -0.11 2.46 -24.82
N ILE A 302 0.52 3.49 -24.22
CA ILE A 302 1.24 4.52 -24.95
C ILE A 302 2.69 4.52 -24.49
N LEU A 303 3.63 4.31 -25.41
CA LEU A 303 5.06 4.36 -25.11
C LEU A 303 5.58 5.76 -25.43
N VAL A 304 6.09 6.47 -24.42
CA VAL A 304 6.61 7.83 -24.53
C VAL A 304 8.06 7.87 -24.04
N PRO A 305 9.03 8.40 -24.81
CA PRO A 305 10.38 8.64 -24.30
C PRO A 305 10.38 9.54 -23.07
N LYS A 306 11.22 9.25 -22.07
CA LYS A 306 11.31 10.04 -20.81
C LYS A 306 11.47 11.54 -21.07
N THR A 307 12.30 11.92 -22.04
CA THR A 307 12.55 13.33 -22.37
C THR A 307 11.31 14.04 -22.91
N ILE A 308 10.49 13.34 -23.71
CA ILE A 308 9.22 13.90 -24.22
C ILE A 308 8.20 13.99 -23.09
N PHE A 309 8.12 12.99 -22.24
CA PHE A 309 7.23 12.99 -21.07
C PHE A 309 7.60 14.10 -20.08
N GLU A 310 8.90 14.29 -19.80
CA GLU A 310 9.39 15.39 -18.97
C GLU A 310 9.02 16.76 -19.56
N SER A 311 9.26 16.95 -20.84
CA SER A 311 8.91 18.20 -21.53
C SER A 311 7.40 18.49 -21.47
N MET A 312 6.56 17.45 -21.57
CA MET A 312 5.10 17.57 -21.44
C MET A 312 4.71 17.95 -20.01
N LEU A 313 5.31 17.34 -18.97
CA LEU A 313 5.03 17.71 -17.58
C LEU A 313 5.42 19.16 -17.27
N LEU A 314 6.57 19.61 -17.77
CA LEU A 314 7.01 21.00 -17.59
C LEU A 314 6.13 21.99 -18.37
N PHE A 315 5.60 21.59 -19.51
CA PHE A 315 4.59 22.37 -20.23
C PHE A 315 3.31 22.50 -19.40
N VAL A 316 2.78 21.40 -18.82
CA VAL A 316 1.60 21.45 -17.93
C VAL A 316 1.87 22.34 -16.72
N LYS A 317 3.05 22.23 -16.09
CA LYS A 317 3.45 23.11 -14.99
C LYS A 317 3.36 24.58 -15.40
N LYS A 318 3.94 24.95 -16.54
CA LYS A 318 3.97 26.33 -17.03
C LYS A 318 2.57 26.88 -17.32
N GLU A 319 1.74 26.12 -18.02
CA GLU A 319 0.41 26.56 -18.45
C GLU A 319 -0.62 26.59 -17.30
N CYS A 320 -0.49 25.63 -16.34
CA CYS A 320 -1.50 25.42 -15.31
C CYS A 320 -1.06 25.89 -13.91
N SER A 321 0.16 26.40 -13.73
CA SER A 321 0.70 26.76 -12.41
C SER A 321 -0.12 27.80 -11.64
N HIS A 322 -0.91 28.63 -12.32
CA HIS A 322 -1.76 29.63 -11.69
C HIS A 322 -2.86 29.05 -10.78
N GLY A 323 -3.24 27.78 -11.02
CA GLY A 323 -4.20 27.05 -10.19
C GLY A 323 -3.54 26.06 -9.22
N PHE A 324 -2.21 25.92 -9.24
CA PHE A 324 -1.52 25.02 -8.32
C PHE A 324 -1.32 25.66 -6.95
N SER A 325 -1.14 24.83 -5.93
CA SER A 325 -0.69 25.35 -4.64
C SER A 325 0.69 26.00 -4.79
N LYS A 326 0.99 26.97 -3.92
CA LYS A 326 2.29 27.66 -3.94
C LYS A 326 3.47 26.69 -3.88
N GLU A 327 3.33 25.62 -3.13
CA GLU A 327 4.35 24.57 -3.03
C GLU A 327 4.72 23.98 -4.40
N TYR A 328 3.73 23.61 -5.21
CA TYR A 328 3.97 23.01 -6.54
C TYR A 328 4.31 24.05 -7.60
N ALA A 329 3.77 25.26 -7.50
CA ALA A 329 4.08 26.35 -8.41
C ALA A 329 5.56 26.79 -8.32
N ASP A 330 6.09 26.90 -7.09
CA ASP A 330 7.46 27.33 -6.80
C ASP A 330 8.47 26.17 -6.80
N MET A 331 8.01 24.93 -6.97
CA MET A 331 8.87 23.74 -6.94
C MET A 331 9.85 23.72 -8.11
N SER A 332 11.09 23.25 -7.88
CA SER A 332 12.05 23.05 -8.99
C SER A 332 11.54 22.01 -9.99
N ASP A 333 11.89 22.16 -11.25
CA ASP A 333 11.40 21.32 -12.35
C ASP A 333 11.74 19.85 -12.13
N LYS A 334 12.96 19.55 -11.69
CA LYS A 334 13.37 18.18 -11.36
C LYS A 334 12.56 17.56 -10.24
N LYS A 335 12.28 18.31 -9.17
CA LYS A 335 11.48 17.83 -8.04
C LYS A 335 10.03 17.63 -8.48
N PHE A 336 9.46 18.57 -9.22
CA PHE A 336 8.11 18.47 -9.78
C PHE A 336 7.95 17.23 -10.66
N TYR A 337 8.88 17.01 -11.59
CA TYR A 337 8.88 15.81 -12.43
C TYR A 337 8.86 14.52 -11.60
N ASN A 338 9.76 14.41 -10.62
CA ASN A 338 9.88 13.22 -9.80
C ASN A 338 8.62 12.95 -8.96
N GLU A 339 8.04 13.98 -8.34
CA GLU A 339 6.83 13.81 -7.52
C GLU A 339 5.61 13.43 -8.36
N VAL A 340 5.41 14.09 -9.51
CA VAL A 340 4.30 13.76 -10.42
C VAL A 340 4.46 12.36 -10.98
N LEU A 341 5.67 11.98 -11.42
CA LEU A 341 5.94 10.65 -11.92
C LEU A 341 5.71 9.57 -10.85
N SER A 342 6.21 9.79 -9.63
CA SER A 342 6.02 8.88 -8.50
C SER A 342 4.54 8.66 -8.21
N TYR A 343 3.75 9.73 -8.14
CA TYR A 343 2.31 9.65 -7.96
C TYR A 343 1.62 8.88 -9.09
N MET A 344 1.99 9.16 -10.35
CA MET A 344 1.41 8.46 -11.50
C MET A 344 1.74 6.97 -11.51
N VAL A 345 2.93 6.58 -11.04
CA VAL A 345 3.32 5.17 -10.88
C VAL A 345 2.52 4.52 -9.75
N GLU A 346 2.43 5.16 -8.58
CA GLU A 346 1.64 4.67 -7.44
C GLU A 346 0.18 4.42 -7.81
N TRP A 347 -0.43 5.33 -8.58
CA TRP A 347 -1.82 5.24 -9.01
C TRP A 347 -2.04 4.45 -10.30
N MET A 348 -1.02 3.74 -10.78
CA MET A 348 -1.09 2.92 -11.99
C MET A 348 -1.58 3.71 -13.23
N PHE A 349 -1.13 4.96 -13.38
CA PHE A 349 -1.26 5.74 -14.61
C PHE A 349 -0.15 5.46 -15.60
N CYS A 350 1.02 5.05 -15.08
CA CYS A 350 2.17 4.71 -15.90
C CYS A 350 3.12 3.75 -15.18
N SER A 351 4.08 3.23 -15.94
CA SER A 351 5.28 2.57 -15.41
C SER A 351 6.52 3.11 -16.12
N VAL A 352 7.65 3.01 -15.43
CA VAL A 352 8.96 3.38 -15.99
C VAL A 352 9.60 2.13 -16.58
N LYS A 353 9.98 2.18 -17.84
CA LYS A 353 10.67 1.09 -18.53
C LYS A 353 11.88 1.65 -19.30
N ASP A 354 13.07 1.33 -18.82
CA ASP A 354 14.33 1.81 -19.38
C ASP A 354 14.31 3.35 -19.59
N GLU A 355 14.45 3.82 -20.83
CA GLU A 355 14.41 5.24 -21.21
C GLU A 355 13.01 5.71 -21.65
N SER A 356 11.96 4.96 -21.30
CA SER A 356 10.59 5.27 -21.70
C SER A 356 9.62 5.21 -20.52
N ILE A 357 8.52 5.93 -20.66
CA ILE A 357 7.33 5.85 -19.80
C ILE A 357 6.25 5.12 -20.59
N VAL A 358 5.69 4.08 -19.99
CA VAL A 358 4.53 3.36 -20.51
C VAL A 358 3.29 3.92 -19.82
N LEU A 359 2.48 4.70 -20.53
CA LEU A 359 1.20 5.21 -20.01
C LEU A 359 0.12 4.15 -20.15
N PHE A 360 -0.68 4.00 -19.10
CA PHE A 360 -1.74 2.99 -19.01
C PHE A 360 -3.10 3.57 -19.44
N PRO A 361 -4.06 2.72 -19.81
CA PRO A 361 -5.40 3.16 -20.19
C PRO A 361 -6.13 4.00 -19.12
N SER A 362 -5.71 3.93 -17.86
CA SER A 362 -6.25 4.74 -16.76
C SER A 362 -6.13 6.25 -16.99
N VAL A 363 -5.14 6.72 -17.75
CA VAL A 363 -5.02 8.15 -18.12
C VAL A 363 -6.22 8.67 -18.92
N GLY A 364 -6.98 7.80 -19.54
CA GLY A 364 -8.20 8.14 -20.30
C GLY A 364 -9.47 8.23 -19.45
N LEU A 365 -9.41 7.94 -18.15
CA LEU A 365 -10.58 7.96 -17.26
C LEU A 365 -10.82 9.33 -16.62
N PHE A 366 -9.81 10.18 -16.61
CA PHE A 366 -9.82 11.43 -15.86
C PHE A 366 -9.39 12.61 -16.73
N GLU A 367 -10.02 13.74 -16.48
CA GLU A 367 -9.70 15.00 -17.14
C GLU A 367 -9.88 16.16 -16.15
N GLY A 368 -8.90 17.06 -16.08
CA GLY A 368 -8.94 18.24 -15.24
C GLY A 368 -9.19 19.51 -16.06
N THR A 369 -10.16 20.32 -15.63
CA THR A 369 -10.39 21.66 -16.18
C THR A 369 -10.53 22.66 -15.04
N TYR A 370 -10.11 23.92 -15.25
CA TYR A 370 -10.49 24.99 -14.35
C TYR A 370 -11.97 25.30 -14.51
N LYS A 371 -12.65 25.59 -13.39
CA LYS A 371 -13.97 26.22 -13.46
C LYS A 371 -13.74 27.68 -13.82
N ASP A 372 -14.41 28.14 -14.87
CA ASP A 372 -14.48 29.57 -15.23
C ASP A 372 -15.18 30.38 -14.15
#